data_05e338cdd8b14bcc7c21cc9cbeb5f6c8
#
_entry.id   05e338cdd8b14bcc7c21cc9cbeb5f6c8
#
_cell.length_a   1.000
_cell.length_b   1.000
_cell.length_c   1.000
_cell.angle_alpha   90.00
_cell.angle_beta   90.00
_cell.angle_gamma   90.00
#
_symmetry.space_group_name_H-M   'P 1'
#
loop_
_entity.id
_entity.type
_entity.pdbx_description
1 polymer ?
#
loop_
_entity_poly.entity_id
_entity_poly.type
_entity_poly.pdbx_seq_one_letter_code
_entity_poly.pdbx_strand_id
1 'polypeptide(L)'
;MEGAVHHLDEAGRLVSVAIDDAVAGRASDLHFEPHDDALVVRMRVDGVVRELRRVPKSGEEAVTRRLKSLARLDPDAGGLPQTGAFSVLVGGEPVQLRCTVIPTVRGEQIALRIVPDDERASALPDLGLAPAAETSLAAALDRTSGLVLVVGPPGSGKTTTAYTALDRLASAERIVMTLEDPVERTLPGVDHVAVNGAGGPTFAQGQQAVLRAAPDVLLIGEIRDTETARAAIEAALGGVLVVSTLLATDAASSIGRVAELGVERDLIANAVHLVVAQRLVRTLCEHCREQYTADEDVRALLGVSAGDKEPLLLYRSRGCPKCEQTGFVGRAAVFEVMPVTDTVRDVVRHGSTKEITAAAGRHGMPVLARSAMRLARSGGTSLEEALAAVSDLIG
;
A
#
# COMPACT_ATOMS: atom_id res chain seq x y z
N MET A 1 -42.26 -4.94 11.52
CA MET A 1 -42.13 -4.50 10.10
C MET A 1 -41.25 -5.56 9.44
N GLU A 2 -41.90 -6.48 8.74
CA GLU A 2 -41.22 -7.58 8.03
C GLU A 2 -40.38 -7.04 6.91
N GLY A 3 -39.07 -7.29 6.96
CA GLY A 3 -38.12 -6.91 5.92
C GLY A 3 -38.43 -7.69 4.64
N ALA A 4 -38.73 -6.95 3.58
CA ALA A 4 -38.91 -7.50 2.24
C ALA A 4 -37.63 -8.25 1.82
N VAL A 5 -37.70 -9.55 1.77
CA VAL A 5 -36.71 -10.40 1.07
C VAL A 5 -36.88 -10.09 -0.40
N HIS A 6 -36.11 -9.11 -0.92
CA HIS A 6 -36.00 -8.91 -2.35
C HIS A 6 -35.38 -10.19 -2.93
N HIS A 7 -36.15 -10.95 -3.69
CA HIS A 7 -35.63 -12.01 -4.55
C HIS A 7 -34.65 -11.33 -5.54
N LEU A 8 -33.34 -11.53 -5.26
CA LEU A 8 -32.31 -11.11 -6.21
C LEU A 8 -32.54 -11.85 -7.52
N ASP A 9 -32.48 -11.11 -8.62
CA ASP A 9 -32.43 -11.69 -9.95
C ASP A 9 -31.13 -12.50 -10.15
N GLU A 10 -30.99 -13.18 -11.27
CA GLU A 10 -29.82 -14.02 -11.55
C GLU A 10 -28.52 -13.19 -11.53
N ALA A 11 -28.52 -12.01 -12.09
CA ALA A 11 -27.37 -11.09 -12.07
C ALA A 11 -27.05 -10.63 -10.64
N GLY A 12 -28.06 -10.31 -9.82
CA GLY A 12 -27.88 -9.93 -8.44
C GLY A 12 -27.27 -11.04 -7.59
N ARG A 13 -27.72 -12.29 -7.78
CA ARG A 13 -27.13 -13.45 -7.11
C ARG A 13 -25.70 -13.69 -7.54
N LEU A 14 -25.39 -13.57 -8.82
CA LEU A 14 -24.05 -13.75 -9.35
C LEU A 14 -23.07 -12.72 -8.77
N VAL A 15 -23.47 -11.45 -8.75
CA VAL A 15 -22.66 -10.35 -8.17
C VAL A 15 -22.42 -10.59 -6.68
N SER A 16 -23.47 -10.95 -5.91
CA SER A 16 -23.35 -11.24 -4.48
C SER A 16 -22.36 -12.37 -4.24
N VAL A 17 -22.54 -13.52 -4.89
CA VAL A 17 -21.64 -14.68 -4.72
C VAL A 17 -20.21 -14.34 -5.12
N ALA A 18 -20.00 -13.56 -6.21
CA ALA A 18 -18.65 -13.18 -6.61
C ALA A 18 -17.98 -12.27 -5.57
N ILE A 19 -18.73 -11.37 -4.92
CA ILE A 19 -18.21 -10.54 -3.83
C ILE A 19 -17.93 -11.38 -2.59
N ASP A 20 -18.85 -12.28 -2.21
CA ASP A 20 -18.67 -13.18 -1.07
C ASP A 20 -17.41 -14.05 -1.25
N ASP A 21 -17.24 -14.68 -2.43
CA ASP A 21 -16.05 -15.47 -2.78
C ASP A 21 -14.78 -14.64 -2.73
N ALA A 22 -14.81 -13.39 -3.24
CA ALA A 22 -13.66 -12.49 -3.22
C ALA A 22 -13.26 -12.08 -1.80
N VAL A 23 -14.23 -11.75 -0.94
CA VAL A 23 -13.99 -11.40 0.47
C VAL A 23 -13.46 -12.61 1.23
N ALA A 24 -14.11 -13.78 1.09
CA ALA A 24 -13.64 -15.02 1.71
C ALA A 24 -12.23 -15.41 1.26
N GLY A 25 -11.91 -15.19 -0.03
CA GLY A 25 -10.57 -15.37 -0.60
C GLY A 25 -9.58 -14.24 -0.28
N ARG A 26 -9.96 -13.24 0.52
CA ARG A 26 -9.12 -12.08 0.89
C ARG A 26 -8.60 -11.31 -0.33
N ALA A 27 -9.41 -11.20 -1.37
CA ALA A 27 -9.08 -10.43 -2.55
C ALA A 27 -9.01 -8.92 -2.23
N SER A 28 -8.09 -8.23 -2.88
CA SER A 28 -8.02 -6.76 -2.86
C SER A 28 -8.91 -6.13 -3.93
N ASP A 29 -9.04 -6.80 -5.07
CA ASP A 29 -9.80 -6.29 -6.22
C ASP A 29 -10.57 -7.44 -6.89
N LEU A 30 -11.72 -7.11 -7.45
CA LEU A 30 -12.54 -7.98 -8.28
C LEU A 30 -12.77 -7.28 -9.61
N HIS A 31 -12.46 -7.97 -10.71
CA HIS A 31 -12.55 -7.43 -12.07
C HIS A 31 -13.59 -8.19 -12.87
N PHE A 32 -14.50 -7.48 -13.49
CA PHE A 32 -15.47 -8.00 -14.47
C PHE A 32 -15.02 -7.53 -15.83
N GLU A 33 -14.51 -8.43 -16.66
CA GLU A 33 -13.83 -8.12 -17.92
C GLU A 33 -14.64 -8.66 -19.09
N PRO A 34 -15.12 -7.80 -19.99
CA PRO A 34 -15.84 -8.23 -21.19
C PRO A 34 -14.87 -8.89 -22.18
N HIS A 35 -15.14 -10.15 -22.52
CA HIS A 35 -14.50 -10.90 -23.57
C HIS A 35 -15.49 -11.14 -24.73
N ASP A 36 -15.03 -11.72 -25.82
CA ASP A 36 -15.87 -11.91 -27.02
C ASP A 36 -17.00 -12.93 -26.77
N ASP A 37 -16.73 -13.94 -25.95
CA ASP A 37 -17.63 -15.07 -25.64
C ASP A 37 -18.23 -15.04 -24.23
N ALA A 38 -17.66 -14.26 -23.32
CA ALA A 38 -18.04 -14.26 -21.90
C ALA A 38 -17.67 -12.95 -21.19
N LEU A 39 -18.31 -12.69 -20.06
CA LEU A 39 -17.78 -11.79 -19.03
C LEU A 39 -16.92 -12.60 -18.08
N VAL A 40 -15.62 -12.34 -18.06
CA VAL A 40 -14.67 -13.06 -17.19
C VAL A 40 -14.55 -12.30 -15.87
N VAL A 41 -14.81 -13.00 -14.76
CA VAL A 41 -14.64 -12.45 -13.42
C VAL A 41 -13.31 -12.93 -12.88
N ARG A 42 -12.43 -11.99 -12.54
CA ARG A 42 -11.13 -12.27 -11.95
C ARG A 42 -10.98 -11.55 -10.63
N MET A 43 -10.25 -12.16 -9.71
CA MET A 43 -9.93 -11.53 -8.42
C MET A 43 -8.41 -11.41 -8.23
N ARG A 44 -7.98 -10.39 -7.51
CA ARG A 44 -6.57 -10.20 -7.12
C ARG A 44 -6.41 -10.61 -5.66
N VAL A 45 -5.61 -11.64 -5.42
CA VAL A 45 -5.28 -12.13 -4.07
C VAL A 45 -3.76 -12.07 -3.89
N ASP A 46 -3.32 -11.45 -2.81
CA ASP A 46 -1.90 -11.27 -2.49
C ASP A 46 -1.05 -10.71 -3.67
N GLY A 47 -1.67 -9.81 -4.46
CA GLY A 47 -1.06 -9.18 -5.64
C GLY A 47 -1.21 -9.96 -6.95
N VAL A 48 -1.60 -11.24 -6.91
CA VAL A 48 -1.73 -12.11 -8.08
C VAL A 48 -3.19 -12.16 -8.54
N VAL A 49 -3.41 -12.00 -9.85
CA VAL A 49 -4.74 -12.10 -10.47
C VAL A 49 -5.03 -13.55 -10.84
N ARG A 50 -6.22 -14.03 -10.50
CA ARG A 50 -6.72 -15.35 -10.88
C ARG A 50 -8.17 -15.29 -11.35
N GLU A 51 -8.53 -16.18 -12.27
CA GLU A 51 -9.92 -16.31 -12.72
C GLU A 51 -10.78 -16.91 -11.60
N LEU A 52 -11.90 -16.27 -11.32
CA LEU A 52 -12.88 -16.73 -10.35
C LEU A 52 -14.04 -17.44 -11.06
N ARG A 53 -14.54 -16.85 -12.16
CA ARG A 53 -15.76 -17.30 -12.81
C ARG A 53 -15.87 -16.77 -14.24
N ARG A 54 -16.62 -17.51 -15.08
CA ARG A 54 -17.06 -17.03 -16.40
C ARG A 54 -18.59 -16.93 -16.43
N VAL A 55 -19.08 -15.82 -16.92
CA VAL A 55 -20.51 -15.56 -17.12
C VAL A 55 -20.77 -15.55 -18.63
N PRO A 56 -21.78 -16.27 -19.15
CA PRO A 56 -22.13 -16.22 -20.55
C PRO A 56 -22.32 -14.77 -21.03
N LYS A 57 -21.94 -14.48 -22.28
CA LYS A 57 -22.04 -13.13 -22.86
C LYS A 57 -23.43 -12.52 -22.72
N SER A 58 -24.48 -13.34 -22.80
CA SER A 58 -25.88 -12.92 -22.60
C SER A 58 -26.19 -12.34 -21.21
N GLY A 59 -25.38 -12.65 -20.21
CA GLY A 59 -25.56 -12.14 -18.84
C GLY A 59 -24.75 -10.87 -18.56
N GLU A 60 -23.85 -10.45 -19.44
CA GLU A 60 -22.95 -9.33 -19.24
C GLU A 60 -23.68 -8.02 -18.93
N GLU A 61 -24.66 -7.67 -19.77
CA GLU A 61 -25.41 -6.41 -19.61
C GLU A 61 -26.13 -6.34 -18.27
N ALA A 62 -26.76 -7.44 -17.84
CA ALA A 62 -27.49 -7.49 -16.57
C ALA A 62 -26.54 -7.34 -15.37
N VAL A 63 -25.36 -7.98 -15.42
CA VAL A 63 -24.33 -7.86 -14.36
C VAL A 63 -23.77 -6.44 -14.31
N THR A 64 -23.41 -5.86 -15.45
CA THR A 64 -22.90 -4.49 -15.56
C THR A 64 -23.90 -3.48 -15.04
N ARG A 65 -25.17 -3.56 -15.46
CA ARG A 65 -26.26 -2.69 -15.00
C ARG A 65 -26.48 -2.83 -13.48
N ARG A 66 -26.41 -4.05 -12.95
CA ARG A 66 -26.54 -4.30 -11.51
C ARG A 66 -25.41 -3.64 -10.70
N LEU A 67 -24.16 -3.78 -11.15
CA LEU A 67 -23.01 -3.17 -10.48
C LEU A 67 -23.05 -1.64 -10.52
N LYS A 68 -23.41 -1.05 -11.67
CA LYS A 68 -23.62 0.39 -11.79
C LYS A 68 -24.71 0.88 -10.83
N SER A 69 -25.83 0.18 -10.77
CA SER A 69 -26.94 0.51 -9.87
C SER A 69 -26.52 0.47 -8.40
N LEU A 70 -25.76 -0.57 -7.96
CA LEU A 70 -25.23 -0.65 -6.61
C LEU A 70 -24.31 0.51 -6.28
N ALA A 71 -23.45 0.90 -7.23
CA ALA A 71 -22.51 2.01 -7.06
C ALA A 71 -23.14 3.39 -7.29
N ARG A 72 -24.46 3.48 -7.51
CA ARG A 72 -25.21 4.72 -7.80
C ARG A 72 -24.70 5.45 -9.04
N LEU A 73 -24.21 4.67 -10.02
CA LEU A 73 -23.78 5.16 -11.32
C LEU A 73 -24.94 5.12 -12.31
N ASP A 74 -24.82 5.88 -13.39
CA ASP A 74 -25.81 5.87 -14.47
C ASP A 74 -25.70 4.56 -15.28
N PRO A 75 -26.70 3.66 -15.22
CA PRO A 75 -26.65 2.40 -15.92
C PRO A 75 -26.73 2.56 -17.44
N ASP A 76 -27.30 3.66 -17.94
CA ASP A 76 -27.55 3.90 -19.36
C ASP A 76 -26.46 4.77 -20.01
N ALA A 77 -25.65 5.49 -19.22
CA ALA A 77 -24.51 6.23 -19.72
C ALA A 77 -23.38 5.29 -20.12
N GLY A 78 -23.31 4.94 -21.38
CA GLY A 78 -22.17 4.25 -21.98
C GLY A 78 -21.11 5.23 -22.51
N GLY A 79 -19.87 4.76 -22.67
CA GLY A 79 -18.81 5.50 -23.36
C GLY A 79 -18.00 6.50 -22.51
N LEU A 80 -18.34 6.74 -21.24
CA LEU A 80 -17.57 7.56 -20.33
C LEU A 80 -17.18 6.75 -19.08
N PRO A 81 -15.95 6.93 -18.55
CA PRO A 81 -15.58 6.35 -17.27
C PRO A 81 -16.48 6.87 -16.15
N GLN A 82 -16.88 5.97 -15.25
CA GLN A 82 -17.67 6.31 -14.07
C GLN A 82 -17.01 5.74 -12.81
N THR A 83 -17.12 6.43 -11.71
CA THR A 83 -16.61 5.96 -10.42
C THR A 83 -17.64 6.18 -9.33
N GLY A 84 -17.85 5.19 -8.48
CA GLY A 84 -18.77 5.25 -7.36
C GLY A 84 -18.34 4.31 -6.23
N ALA A 85 -19.15 4.25 -5.18
CA ALA A 85 -18.89 3.36 -4.05
C ALA A 85 -20.21 2.84 -3.49
N PHE A 86 -20.15 1.64 -2.90
CA PHE A 86 -21.29 1.05 -2.20
C PHE A 86 -20.80 0.10 -1.10
N SER A 87 -21.70 -0.26 -0.19
CA SER A 87 -21.42 -1.24 0.85
C SER A 87 -22.37 -2.42 0.72
N VAL A 88 -21.87 -3.61 1.02
CA VAL A 88 -22.65 -4.84 1.10
C VAL A 88 -22.36 -5.54 2.44
N LEU A 89 -23.27 -6.39 2.88
CA LEU A 89 -23.03 -7.24 4.04
C LEU A 89 -22.47 -8.59 3.56
N VAL A 90 -21.30 -8.97 4.05
CA VAL A 90 -20.68 -10.28 3.82
C VAL A 90 -20.48 -10.95 5.19
N GLY A 91 -21.10 -12.09 5.39
CA GLY A 91 -21.05 -12.76 6.71
C GLY A 91 -21.66 -11.96 7.87
N GLY A 92 -22.47 -10.95 7.57
CA GLY A 92 -23.06 -10.03 8.56
C GLY A 92 -22.26 -8.74 8.81
N GLU A 93 -21.05 -8.64 8.28
CA GLU A 93 -20.17 -7.48 8.40
C GLU A 93 -20.27 -6.57 7.16
N PRO A 94 -20.22 -5.23 7.32
CA PRO A 94 -20.26 -4.30 6.22
C PRO A 94 -18.92 -4.28 5.48
N VAL A 95 -18.95 -4.52 4.18
CA VAL A 95 -17.77 -4.42 3.30
C VAL A 95 -17.98 -3.26 2.34
N GLN A 96 -17.07 -2.30 2.33
CA GLN A 96 -17.07 -1.20 1.37
C GLN A 96 -16.37 -1.60 0.07
N LEU A 97 -16.98 -1.22 -1.07
CA LEU A 97 -16.41 -1.41 -2.39
C LEU A 97 -16.39 -0.10 -3.16
N ARG A 98 -15.24 0.20 -3.79
CA ARG A 98 -15.13 1.25 -4.81
C ARG A 98 -15.29 0.61 -6.16
N CYS A 99 -16.18 1.16 -6.96
CA CYS A 99 -16.51 0.70 -8.30
C CYS A 99 -15.97 1.68 -9.33
N THR A 100 -15.17 1.20 -10.25
CA THR A 100 -14.71 1.95 -11.42
C THR A 100 -15.19 1.23 -12.67
N VAL A 101 -15.91 1.94 -13.53
CA VAL A 101 -16.39 1.46 -14.83
C VAL A 101 -15.59 2.14 -15.92
N ILE A 102 -15.01 1.35 -16.81
CA ILE A 102 -14.19 1.82 -17.93
C ILE A 102 -14.75 1.27 -19.23
N PRO A 103 -15.17 2.11 -20.17
CA PRO A 103 -15.60 1.64 -21.48
C PRO A 103 -14.39 1.08 -22.25
N THR A 104 -14.55 -0.11 -22.80
CA THR A 104 -13.56 -0.77 -23.66
C THR A 104 -14.18 -1.11 -25.01
N VAL A 105 -13.36 -1.54 -25.96
CA VAL A 105 -13.82 -1.96 -27.30
C VAL A 105 -14.72 -3.21 -27.26
N ARG A 106 -14.74 -3.99 -26.15
CA ARG A 106 -15.55 -5.20 -26.00
C ARG A 106 -16.76 -5.04 -25.09
N GLY A 107 -16.90 -3.90 -24.44
CA GLY A 107 -17.93 -3.61 -23.44
C GLY A 107 -17.38 -2.82 -22.28
N GLU A 108 -18.12 -2.69 -21.20
CA GLU A 108 -17.68 -1.98 -20.01
C GLU A 108 -16.92 -2.93 -19.05
N GLN A 109 -15.65 -2.64 -18.81
CA GLN A 109 -14.90 -3.31 -17.76
C GLN A 109 -15.22 -2.66 -16.42
N ILE A 110 -15.48 -3.47 -15.40
CA ILE A 110 -15.73 -2.99 -14.05
C ILE A 110 -14.66 -3.54 -13.11
N ALA A 111 -14.06 -2.64 -12.34
CA ALA A 111 -13.15 -2.97 -11.26
C ALA A 111 -13.80 -2.60 -9.93
N LEU A 112 -13.94 -3.56 -9.04
CA LEU A 112 -14.34 -3.35 -7.65
C LEU A 112 -13.11 -3.48 -6.78
N ARG A 113 -12.71 -2.41 -6.11
CA ARG A 113 -11.73 -2.48 -5.04
C ARG A 113 -12.42 -2.72 -3.73
N ILE A 114 -12.08 -3.82 -3.07
CA ILE A 114 -12.54 -4.13 -1.73
C ILE A 114 -11.73 -3.25 -0.77
N VAL A 115 -12.42 -2.36 -0.06
CA VAL A 115 -11.80 -1.54 0.99
C VAL A 115 -11.85 -2.37 2.26
N PRO A 116 -10.72 -2.87 2.77
CA PRO A 116 -10.74 -3.68 3.97
C PRO A 116 -11.23 -2.82 5.14
N ASP A 117 -12.10 -3.38 5.96
CA ASP A 117 -12.34 -2.89 7.31
C ASP A 117 -11.14 -3.39 8.14
N ASP A 118 -10.11 -2.54 8.28
CA ASP A 118 -8.75 -3.03 8.50
C ASP A 118 -8.40 -3.11 9.98
N GLU A 119 -8.48 -4.30 10.54
CA GLU A 119 -7.74 -4.69 11.74
C GLU A 119 -6.22 -4.93 11.45
N ARG A 120 -5.76 -4.75 10.19
CA ARG A 120 -4.38 -5.07 9.82
C ARG A 120 -3.45 -3.94 10.23
N ALA A 121 -2.49 -4.28 11.09
CA ALA A 121 -1.50 -3.38 11.66
C ALA A 121 -2.15 -2.22 12.42
N SER A 122 -2.75 -2.52 13.57
CA SER A 122 -3.27 -1.52 14.50
C SER A 122 -2.15 -0.88 15.34
N ALA A 123 -0.97 -1.50 15.42
CA ALA A 123 0.17 -0.99 16.17
C ALA A 123 1.48 -1.13 15.38
N LEU A 124 2.50 -0.32 15.72
CA LEU A 124 3.80 -0.36 15.04
C LEU A 124 4.47 -1.75 15.02
N PRO A 125 4.40 -2.58 16.09
CA PRO A 125 4.93 -3.95 16.06
C PRO A 125 4.31 -4.84 14.98
N ASP A 126 3.03 -4.61 14.64
CA ASP A 126 2.30 -5.42 13.65
C ASP A 126 2.78 -5.18 12.21
N LEU A 127 3.51 -4.09 11.98
CA LEU A 127 4.12 -3.80 10.67
C LEU A 127 5.23 -4.79 10.31
N GLY A 128 5.82 -5.49 11.31
CA GLY A 128 6.93 -6.43 11.09
C GLY A 128 8.28 -5.75 10.85
N LEU A 129 8.46 -4.53 11.35
CA LEU A 129 9.74 -3.84 11.35
C LEU A 129 10.79 -4.60 12.20
N ALA A 130 12.05 -4.51 11.81
CA ALA A 130 13.13 -4.93 12.70
C ALA A 130 13.19 -4.00 13.93
N PRO A 131 13.58 -4.49 15.12
CA PRO A 131 13.53 -3.69 16.35
C PRO A 131 14.21 -2.32 16.26
N ALA A 132 15.38 -2.22 15.62
CA ALA A 132 16.07 -0.95 15.43
C ALA A 132 15.30 0.01 14.49
N ALA A 133 14.65 -0.53 13.45
CA ALA A 133 13.83 0.24 12.53
C ALA A 133 12.53 0.73 13.19
N GLU A 134 11.90 -0.12 13.99
CA GLU A 134 10.73 0.25 14.79
C GLU A 134 11.06 1.35 15.79
N THR A 135 12.18 1.23 16.52
CA THR A 135 12.68 2.26 17.43
C THR A 135 12.90 3.59 16.70
N SER A 136 13.49 3.55 15.48
CA SER A 136 13.73 4.75 14.68
C SER A 136 12.42 5.41 14.23
N LEU A 137 11.43 4.62 13.81
CA LEU A 137 10.12 5.12 13.43
C LEU A 137 9.40 5.71 14.65
N ALA A 138 9.36 5.00 15.77
CA ALA A 138 8.76 5.50 17.00
C ALA A 138 9.38 6.84 17.44
N ALA A 139 10.72 6.93 17.45
CA ALA A 139 11.43 8.16 17.81
C ALA A 139 11.13 9.33 16.84
N ALA A 140 10.94 9.06 15.56
CA ALA A 140 10.54 10.09 14.60
C ALA A 140 9.09 10.57 14.82
N LEU A 141 8.17 9.66 15.18
CA LEU A 141 6.78 9.97 15.49
C LEU A 141 6.59 10.67 16.85
N ASP A 142 7.54 10.51 17.77
CA ASP A 142 7.50 11.20 19.07
C ASP A 142 7.97 12.68 18.99
N ARG A 143 8.44 13.12 17.82
CA ARG A 143 8.82 14.53 17.59
C ARG A 143 7.58 15.42 17.50
N THR A 144 7.80 16.71 17.73
CA THR A 144 6.74 17.73 17.59
C THR A 144 6.63 18.32 16.20
N SER A 145 7.65 18.13 15.34
CA SER A 145 7.69 18.66 13.98
C SER A 145 8.61 17.85 13.09
N GLY A 146 8.50 18.07 11.80
CA GLY A 146 9.33 17.44 10.76
C GLY A 146 8.54 16.51 9.87
N LEU A 147 9.18 15.91 8.88
CA LEU A 147 8.56 15.07 7.87
C LEU A 147 9.03 13.61 7.98
N VAL A 148 8.08 12.71 8.10
CA VAL A 148 8.27 11.26 7.98
C VAL A 148 7.70 10.83 6.61
N LEU A 149 8.55 10.33 5.72
CA LEU A 149 8.17 9.84 4.40
C LEU A 149 8.04 8.32 4.42
N VAL A 150 6.89 7.80 3.97
CA VAL A 150 6.68 6.38 3.70
C VAL A 150 6.68 6.17 2.19
N VAL A 151 7.69 5.46 1.67
CA VAL A 151 7.93 5.38 0.24
C VAL A 151 7.91 3.96 -0.31
N GLY A 152 7.59 3.82 -1.58
CA GLY A 152 7.52 2.53 -2.27
C GLY A 152 6.60 2.59 -3.49
N PRO A 153 6.58 1.55 -4.32
CA PRO A 153 5.69 1.47 -5.48
C PRO A 153 4.21 1.34 -5.06
N PRO A 154 3.28 1.42 -6.01
CA PRO A 154 1.88 1.10 -5.74
C PRO A 154 1.73 -0.30 -5.13
N GLY A 155 0.85 -0.43 -4.13
CA GLY A 155 0.61 -1.71 -3.47
C GLY A 155 1.69 -2.18 -2.49
N SER A 156 2.68 -1.35 -2.15
CA SER A 156 3.72 -1.70 -1.17
C SER A 156 3.28 -1.57 0.30
N GLY A 157 2.04 -1.17 0.57
CA GLY A 157 1.50 -1.03 1.93
C GLY A 157 1.75 0.32 2.60
N LYS A 158 2.12 1.36 1.84
CA LYS A 158 2.39 2.73 2.35
C LYS A 158 1.25 3.27 3.22
N THR A 159 0.02 3.15 2.72
CA THR A 159 -1.16 3.63 3.43
C THR A 159 -1.31 2.95 4.79
N THR A 160 -1.15 1.62 4.85
CA THR A 160 -1.20 0.87 6.11
C THR A 160 -0.19 1.42 7.12
N THR A 161 1.07 1.62 6.70
CA THR A 161 2.12 2.17 7.58
C THR A 161 1.81 3.60 8.01
N ALA A 162 1.32 4.46 7.09
CA ALA A 162 0.95 5.83 7.42
C ALA A 162 -0.24 5.90 8.39
N TYR A 163 -1.26 5.08 8.18
CA TYR A 163 -2.41 5.01 9.08
C TYR A 163 -2.07 4.40 10.45
N THR A 164 -1.18 3.40 10.50
CA THR A 164 -0.65 2.88 11.78
C THR A 164 0.13 3.96 12.54
N ALA A 165 0.88 4.80 11.83
CA ALA A 165 1.55 5.95 12.44
C ALA A 165 0.54 6.97 12.99
N LEU A 166 -0.55 7.27 12.26
CA LEU A 166 -1.61 8.17 12.73
C LEU A 166 -2.33 7.61 13.94
N ASP A 167 -2.68 6.32 13.94
CA ASP A 167 -3.37 5.68 15.06
C ASP A 167 -2.56 5.79 16.36
N ARG A 168 -1.24 5.57 16.26
CA ARG A 168 -0.32 5.82 17.37
C ARG A 168 -0.30 7.28 17.84
N LEU A 169 -0.43 8.24 16.91
CA LEU A 169 -0.35 9.68 17.19
C LEU A 169 -1.67 10.26 17.68
N ALA A 170 -2.80 9.59 17.35
CA ALA A 170 -4.12 10.02 17.80
C ALA A 170 -4.24 9.93 19.32
N SER A 171 -4.46 11.05 19.96
CA SER A 171 -4.67 11.16 21.41
C SER A 171 -5.52 12.37 21.72
N ALA A 172 -6.09 12.42 22.92
CA ALA A 172 -6.86 13.58 23.39
C ALA A 172 -6.04 14.88 23.53
N GLU A 173 -4.70 14.76 23.49
CA GLU A 173 -3.79 15.89 23.68
C GLU A 173 -3.21 16.42 22.36
N ARG A 174 -3.56 15.81 21.20
CA ARG A 174 -3.04 16.18 19.87
C ARG A 174 -4.18 16.39 18.89
N ILE A 175 -4.09 17.44 18.11
CA ILE A 175 -4.95 17.68 16.94
C ILE A 175 -4.31 16.98 15.75
N VAL A 176 -4.92 15.87 15.32
CA VAL A 176 -4.44 15.06 14.20
C VAL A 176 -5.39 15.23 13.03
N MET A 177 -4.87 15.68 11.90
CA MET A 177 -5.65 15.93 10.70
C MET A 177 -5.05 15.19 9.49
N THR A 178 -5.89 14.93 8.49
CA THR A 178 -5.42 14.38 7.21
C THR A 178 -5.88 15.24 6.04
N LEU A 179 -5.14 15.16 4.94
CA LEU A 179 -5.48 15.76 3.65
C LEU A 179 -5.29 14.69 2.56
N GLU A 180 -6.39 14.11 2.06
CA GLU A 180 -6.36 12.90 1.26
C GLU A 180 -7.24 12.97 0.01
N ASP A 181 -6.84 12.26 -1.04
CA ASP A 181 -7.59 12.11 -2.30
C ASP A 181 -7.58 10.65 -2.78
N PRO A 182 -8.60 9.90 -2.43
CA PRO A 182 -9.61 10.11 -1.42
C PRO A 182 -9.17 9.61 -0.02
N VAL A 183 -9.97 9.89 1.01
CA VAL A 183 -9.83 9.24 2.34
C VAL A 183 -10.08 7.73 2.19
N GLU A 184 -9.12 6.90 2.64
CA GLU A 184 -9.25 5.44 2.51
C GLU A 184 -10.06 4.82 3.64
N ARG A 185 -9.86 5.29 4.87
CA ARG A 185 -10.65 4.90 6.06
C ARG A 185 -10.67 6.04 7.08
N THR A 186 -11.55 5.97 8.06
CA THR A 186 -11.58 6.93 9.17
C THR A 186 -10.97 6.32 10.43
N LEU A 187 -10.22 7.12 11.18
CA LEU A 187 -9.65 6.74 12.47
C LEU A 187 -10.30 7.54 13.59
N PRO A 188 -10.60 6.95 14.75
CA PRO A 188 -11.06 7.67 15.92
C PRO A 188 -10.02 8.73 16.35
N GLY A 189 -10.48 9.94 16.65
CA GLY A 189 -9.60 11.04 17.08
C GLY A 189 -8.76 11.67 15.97
N VAL A 190 -9.08 11.42 14.71
CA VAL A 190 -8.43 12.00 13.53
C VAL A 190 -9.46 12.70 12.67
N ASP A 191 -9.21 13.96 12.30
CA ASP A 191 -10.06 14.75 11.41
C ASP A 191 -9.62 14.56 9.95
N HIS A 192 -10.41 13.82 9.18
CA HIS A 192 -10.11 13.51 7.78
C HIS A 192 -10.70 14.53 6.82
N VAL A 193 -9.83 15.18 6.04
CA VAL A 193 -10.22 16.13 4.98
C VAL A 193 -10.03 15.49 3.61
N ALA A 194 -11.15 15.18 2.94
CA ALA A 194 -11.15 14.73 1.55
C ALA A 194 -11.02 15.92 0.60
N VAL A 195 -10.05 15.88 -0.31
CA VAL A 195 -9.88 16.88 -1.37
C VAL A 195 -10.27 16.30 -2.73
N ASN A 196 -10.55 17.20 -3.71
CA ASN A 196 -10.93 16.82 -5.09
C ASN A 196 -12.17 15.91 -5.20
N GLY A 197 -12.89 15.67 -4.11
CA GLY A 197 -14.17 14.97 -4.13
C GLY A 197 -15.28 15.79 -4.81
N ALA A 198 -16.40 15.16 -5.13
CA ALA A 198 -17.56 15.85 -5.71
C ALA A 198 -18.06 17.00 -4.80
N GLY A 199 -17.76 18.25 -5.17
CA GLY A 199 -18.09 19.44 -4.38
C GLY A 199 -17.15 19.71 -3.19
N GLY A 200 -16.06 18.97 -3.06
CA GLY A 200 -15.04 19.18 -2.02
C GLY A 200 -14.00 20.26 -2.38
N PRO A 201 -13.14 20.62 -1.41
CA PRO A 201 -12.08 21.59 -1.64
C PRO A 201 -11.03 21.06 -2.62
N THR A 202 -10.37 21.95 -3.35
CA THR A 202 -9.10 21.63 -4.03
C THR A 202 -8.03 21.35 -2.98
N PHE A 203 -6.90 20.75 -3.40
CA PHE A 203 -5.78 20.50 -2.49
C PHE A 203 -5.30 21.79 -1.82
N ALA A 204 -5.11 22.88 -2.58
CA ALA A 204 -4.69 24.19 -2.05
C ALA A 204 -5.67 24.74 -1.01
N GLN A 205 -6.98 24.66 -1.26
CA GLN A 205 -8.00 25.09 -0.31
C GLN A 205 -8.00 24.26 0.98
N GLY A 206 -7.90 22.92 0.83
CA GLY A 206 -7.81 21.99 1.95
C GLY A 206 -6.57 22.26 2.80
N GLN A 207 -5.40 22.42 2.17
CA GLN A 207 -4.14 22.74 2.85
C GLN A 207 -4.24 24.03 3.67
N GLN A 208 -4.74 25.10 3.06
CA GLN A 208 -4.90 26.38 3.76
C GLN A 208 -5.84 26.27 4.97
N ALA A 209 -6.92 25.51 4.82
CA ALA A 209 -7.87 25.31 5.91
C ALA A 209 -7.24 24.50 7.06
N VAL A 210 -6.57 23.39 6.74
CA VAL A 210 -5.92 22.51 7.71
C VAL A 210 -4.82 23.24 8.48
N LEU A 211 -3.95 23.99 7.80
CA LEU A 211 -2.88 24.75 8.47
C LEU A 211 -3.40 25.86 9.39
N ARG A 212 -4.57 26.46 9.06
CA ARG A 212 -5.23 27.45 9.95
C ARG A 212 -5.87 26.80 11.17
N ALA A 213 -6.18 25.51 11.12
CA ALA A 213 -6.67 24.76 12.27
C ALA A 213 -5.55 24.41 13.27
N ALA A 214 -4.30 24.76 12.96
CA ALA A 214 -3.10 24.54 13.80
C ALA A 214 -2.98 23.08 14.29
N PRO A 215 -2.90 22.08 13.39
CA PRO A 215 -2.75 20.70 13.78
C PRO A 215 -1.36 20.44 14.36
N ASP A 216 -1.27 19.53 15.32
CA ASP A 216 0.01 19.00 15.81
C ASP A 216 0.60 17.98 14.84
N VAL A 217 -0.29 17.19 14.18
CA VAL A 217 0.05 16.15 13.23
C VAL A 217 -0.79 16.30 11.96
N LEU A 218 -0.13 16.19 10.81
CA LEU A 218 -0.78 16.22 9.51
C LEU A 218 -0.36 15.04 8.64
N LEU A 219 -1.32 14.21 8.18
CA LEU A 219 -1.08 13.31 7.06
C LEU A 219 -1.40 14.03 5.75
N ILE A 220 -0.42 14.10 4.86
CA ILE A 220 -0.64 14.39 3.43
C ILE A 220 -0.62 13.06 2.70
N GLY A 221 -1.76 12.61 2.17
CA GLY A 221 -1.97 11.26 1.68
C GLY A 221 -0.91 10.79 0.71
N GLU A 222 -0.57 11.56 -0.31
CA GLU A 222 0.52 11.27 -1.25
C GLU A 222 1.12 12.53 -1.86
N ILE A 223 2.45 12.61 -1.89
CA ILE A 223 3.18 13.66 -2.63
C ILE A 223 3.28 13.25 -4.09
N ARG A 224 2.53 13.93 -4.98
CA ARG A 224 2.48 13.63 -6.42
C ARG A 224 3.08 14.73 -7.28
N ASP A 225 3.05 15.96 -6.81
CA ASP A 225 3.39 17.16 -7.56
C ASP A 225 4.12 18.21 -6.70
N THR A 226 4.49 19.30 -7.31
CA THR A 226 5.22 20.41 -6.67
C THR A 226 4.41 21.04 -5.54
N GLU A 227 3.09 21.16 -5.69
CA GLU A 227 2.21 21.79 -4.69
C GLU A 227 2.18 20.98 -3.41
N THR A 228 1.92 19.68 -3.51
CA THR A 228 1.89 18.77 -2.37
C THR A 228 3.26 18.60 -1.70
N ALA A 229 4.36 18.59 -2.50
CA ALA A 229 5.72 18.52 -1.97
C ALA A 229 6.08 19.75 -1.13
N ARG A 230 5.80 20.94 -1.64
CA ARG A 230 6.02 22.20 -0.91
C ARG A 230 5.17 22.28 0.35
N ALA A 231 3.90 21.92 0.24
CA ALA A 231 2.99 21.89 1.38
C ALA A 231 3.52 21.03 2.54
N ALA A 232 3.98 19.82 2.23
CA ALA A 232 4.53 18.91 3.23
C ALA A 232 5.78 19.49 3.91
N ILE A 233 6.69 20.07 3.12
CA ILE A 233 7.93 20.66 3.63
C ILE A 233 7.65 21.91 4.46
N GLU A 234 6.80 22.83 3.98
CA GLU A 234 6.46 24.08 4.68
C GLU A 234 5.75 23.79 6.01
N ALA A 235 4.81 22.85 6.04
CA ALA A 235 4.15 22.43 7.28
C ALA A 235 5.16 21.83 8.28
N ALA A 236 6.05 20.97 7.81
CA ALA A 236 7.07 20.33 8.66
C ALA A 236 8.06 21.35 9.26
N LEU A 237 8.51 22.31 8.45
CA LEU A 237 9.37 23.42 8.91
C LEU A 237 8.61 24.44 9.76
N GLY A 238 7.29 24.55 9.57
CA GLY A 238 6.39 25.41 10.34
C GLY A 238 6.03 24.90 11.73
N GLY A 239 6.51 23.72 12.14
CA GLY A 239 6.30 23.18 13.48
C GLY A 239 5.29 22.03 13.57
N VAL A 240 4.80 21.51 12.44
CA VAL A 240 3.86 20.39 12.38
C VAL A 240 4.62 19.09 12.15
N LEU A 241 4.24 18.00 12.81
CA LEU A 241 4.69 16.66 12.47
C LEU A 241 3.91 16.16 11.25
N VAL A 242 4.58 16.07 10.11
CA VAL A 242 3.98 15.63 8.86
C VAL A 242 4.32 14.17 8.58
N VAL A 243 3.33 13.36 8.27
CA VAL A 243 3.49 12.03 7.69
C VAL A 243 3.01 12.10 6.25
N SER A 244 3.75 11.55 5.29
CA SER A 244 3.28 11.51 3.91
C SER A 244 3.78 10.29 3.18
N THR A 245 3.11 9.94 2.08
CA THR A 245 3.56 8.86 1.20
C THR A 245 4.11 9.42 -0.11
N LEU A 246 5.03 8.68 -0.72
CA LEU A 246 5.66 9.07 -1.99
C LEU A 246 5.99 7.83 -2.83
N LEU A 247 5.87 7.94 -4.14
CA LEU A 247 6.35 6.90 -5.06
C LEU A 247 7.85 7.06 -5.28
N ALA A 248 8.63 6.11 -4.74
CA ALA A 248 10.08 6.03 -4.92
C ALA A 248 10.53 4.56 -4.81
N THR A 249 11.71 4.25 -5.34
CA THR A 249 12.27 2.89 -5.34
C THR A 249 12.86 2.50 -3.99
N ASP A 250 13.55 3.42 -3.32
CA ASP A 250 14.23 3.24 -2.03
C ASP A 250 14.23 4.53 -1.21
N ALA A 251 14.80 4.50 -0.01
CA ALA A 251 14.79 5.65 0.88
C ALA A 251 15.65 6.81 0.34
N ALA A 252 16.81 6.54 -0.22
CA ALA A 252 17.72 7.60 -0.72
C ALA A 252 17.17 8.23 -2.00
N SER A 253 16.58 7.46 -2.91
CA SER A 253 15.99 7.96 -4.16
C SER A 253 14.79 8.87 -3.90
N SER A 254 14.08 8.69 -2.81
CA SER A 254 12.95 9.55 -2.42
C SER A 254 13.37 11.02 -2.24
N ILE A 255 14.57 11.25 -1.72
CA ILE A 255 15.14 12.60 -1.56
C ILE A 255 15.30 13.26 -2.94
N GLY A 256 15.88 12.53 -3.91
CA GLY A 256 15.97 12.99 -5.30
C GLY A 256 14.61 13.29 -5.89
N ARG A 257 13.62 12.41 -5.65
CA ARG A 257 12.26 12.58 -6.16
C ARG A 257 11.58 13.84 -5.62
N VAL A 258 11.70 14.16 -4.33
CA VAL A 258 11.18 15.42 -3.77
C VAL A 258 11.89 16.63 -4.37
N ALA A 259 13.21 16.54 -4.62
CA ALA A 259 13.95 17.61 -5.28
C ALA A 259 13.52 17.82 -6.75
N GLU A 260 13.24 16.74 -7.50
CA GLU A 260 12.68 16.80 -8.86
C GLU A 260 11.31 17.48 -8.90
N LEU A 261 10.52 17.38 -7.83
CA LEU A 261 9.25 18.09 -7.66
C LEU A 261 9.44 19.59 -7.35
N GLY A 262 10.65 20.10 -7.41
CA GLY A 262 10.96 21.53 -7.30
C GLY A 262 11.14 22.06 -5.87
N VAL A 263 11.47 21.16 -4.92
CA VAL A 263 11.83 21.55 -3.56
C VAL A 263 13.36 21.62 -3.42
N GLU A 264 13.86 22.70 -2.84
CA GLU A 264 15.30 22.88 -2.62
C GLU A 264 15.85 21.84 -1.63
N ARG A 265 17.02 21.29 -1.91
CA ARG A 265 17.63 20.23 -1.10
C ARG A 265 17.91 20.64 0.35
N ASP A 266 18.21 21.91 0.58
CA ASP A 266 18.40 22.45 1.93
C ASP A 266 17.10 22.38 2.77
N LEU A 267 15.95 22.67 2.15
CA LEU A 267 14.65 22.56 2.80
C LEU A 267 14.32 21.08 3.09
N ILE A 268 14.58 20.18 2.11
CA ILE A 268 14.39 18.74 2.30
C ILE A 268 15.27 18.23 3.46
N ALA A 269 16.56 18.60 3.48
CA ALA A 269 17.51 18.19 4.50
C ALA A 269 17.09 18.63 5.92
N ASN A 270 16.43 19.78 6.03
CA ASN A 270 15.97 20.31 7.31
C ASN A 270 14.61 19.76 7.74
N ALA A 271 13.71 19.48 6.79
CA ALA A 271 12.36 19.02 7.07
C ALA A 271 12.30 17.50 7.30
N VAL A 272 12.98 16.69 6.46
CA VAL A 272 12.87 15.22 6.51
C VAL A 272 13.69 14.66 7.67
N HIS A 273 13.02 13.91 8.55
CA HIS A 273 13.66 13.26 9.69
C HIS A 273 13.80 11.76 9.54
N LEU A 274 12.87 11.14 8.82
CA LEU A 274 12.87 9.70 8.57
C LEU A 274 12.29 9.40 7.21
N VAL A 275 12.88 8.43 6.52
CA VAL A 275 12.28 7.80 5.34
C VAL A 275 12.13 6.31 5.60
N VAL A 276 10.93 5.78 5.35
CA VAL A 276 10.58 4.37 5.45
C VAL A 276 10.27 3.86 4.06
N ALA A 277 11.24 3.22 3.40
CA ALA A 277 10.98 2.56 2.13
C ALA A 277 10.52 1.12 2.37
N GLN A 278 9.53 0.68 1.60
CA GLN A 278 8.91 -0.62 1.82
C GLN A 278 8.45 -1.32 0.54
N ARG A 279 8.41 -2.65 0.61
CA ARG A 279 7.83 -3.57 -0.37
C ARG A 279 6.98 -4.60 0.34
N LEU A 280 6.04 -5.21 -0.37
CA LEU A 280 5.32 -6.39 0.11
C LEU A 280 5.81 -7.62 -0.65
N VAL A 281 6.03 -8.70 0.08
CA VAL A 281 6.33 -10.04 -0.45
C VAL A 281 5.27 -11.01 0.05
N ARG A 282 4.94 -12.05 -0.73
CA ARG A 282 4.01 -13.09 -0.29
C ARG A 282 4.65 -13.92 0.81
N THR A 283 3.88 -14.23 1.85
CA THR A 283 4.34 -15.08 2.96
C THR A 283 4.16 -16.55 2.59
N LEU A 284 5.20 -17.35 2.80
CA LEU A 284 5.11 -18.79 2.58
C LEU A 284 4.07 -19.42 3.51
N CYS A 285 3.30 -20.35 2.96
CA CYS A 285 2.35 -21.14 3.73
C CYS A 285 3.09 -22.02 4.74
N GLU A 286 2.86 -21.82 6.01
CA GLU A 286 3.53 -22.58 7.08
C GLU A 286 3.27 -24.09 7.03
N HIS A 287 2.14 -24.51 6.42
CA HIS A 287 1.77 -25.92 6.33
C HIS A 287 2.50 -26.68 5.22
N CYS A 288 2.99 -25.96 4.20
CA CYS A 288 3.59 -26.65 3.04
C CYS A 288 4.91 -26.06 2.57
N ARG A 289 5.47 -25.08 3.27
CA ARG A 289 6.83 -24.62 2.94
C ARG A 289 7.82 -25.74 3.19
N GLU A 290 8.78 -25.88 2.28
CA GLU A 290 9.85 -26.86 2.38
C GLU A 290 11.19 -26.15 2.56
N GLN A 291 11.96 -26.59 3.55
CA GLN A 291 13.33 -26.13 3.73
C GLN A 291 14.25 -26.86 2.74
N TYR A 292 15.19 -26.14 2.16
CA TYR A 292 16.24 -26.70 1.32
C TYR A 292 17.58 -26.00 1.56
N THR A 293 18.66 -26.68 1.21
CA THR A 293 20.00 -26.10 1.22
C THR A 293 20.26 -25.44 -0.13
N ALA A 294 20.66 -24.16 -0.12
CA ALA A 294 21.02 -23.44 -1.32
C ALA A 294 22.24 -24.10 -2.02
N ASP A 295 22.16 -24.26 -3.32
CA ASP A 295 23.28 -24.69 -4.16
C ASP A 295 24.36 -23.60 -4.32
N GLU A 296 25.44 -23.91 -5.02
CA GLU A 296 26.56 -22.98 -5.20
C GLU A 296 26.16 -21.74 -6.02
N ASP A 297 25.26 -21.89 -7.00
CA ASP A 297 24.80 -20.78 -7.83
C ASP A 297 24.00 -19.76 -7.00
N VAL A 298 23.06 -20.25 -6.18
CA VAL A 298 22.30 -19.43 -5.24
C VAL A 298 23.21 -18.78 -4.19
N ARG A 299 24.19 -19.51 -3.66
CA ARG A 299 25.18 -18.96 -2.72
C ARG A 299 26.00 -17.84 -3.34
N ALA A 300 26.46 -18.03 -4.58
CA ALA A 300 27.19 -17.00 -5.33
C ALA A 300 26.31 -15.76 -5.59
N LEU A 301 25.07 -15.97 -6.03
CA LEU A 301 24.08 -14.90 -6.24
C LEU A 301 23.88 -14.04 -4.97
N LEU A 302 23.87 -14.69 -3.80
CA LEU A 302 23.67 -14.04 -2.49
C LEU A 302 25.00 -13.52 -1.88
N GLY A 303 26.11 -13.59 -2.62
CA GLY A 303 27.41 -13.11 -2.17
C GLY A 303 27.99 -13.88 -0.98
N VAL A 304 27.55 -15.14 -0.78
CA VAL A 304 28.10 -16.03 0.25
C VAL A 304 29.43 -16.56 -0.23
N SER A 305 30.50 -16.36 0.56
CA SER A 305 31.85 -16.79 0.19
C SER A 305 31.92 -18.30 -0.02
N ALA A 306 32.65 -18.73 -1.06
CA ALA A 306 32.92 -20.13 -1.31
C ALA A 306 33.66 -20.85 -0.14
N GLY A 307 34.31 -20.08 0.74
CA GLY A 307 34.97 -20.59 1.96
C GLY A 307 34.03 -20.77 3.15
N ASP A 308 32.82 -20.24 3.11
CA ASP A 308 31.82 -20.42 4.14
C ASP A 308 31.17 -21.81 4.02
N LYS A 309 31.48 -22.69 4.98
CA LYS A 309 31.01 -24.09 4.98
C LYS A 309 29.63 -24.25 5.64
N GLU A 310 29.08 -23.22 6.24
CA GLU A 310 27.74 -23.31 6.84
C GLU A 310 26.67 -23.47 5.74
N PRO A 311 25.74 -24.43 5.89
CA PRO A 311 24.67 -24.61 4.93
C PRO A 311 23.77 -23.38 4.92
N LEU A 312 23.58 -22.76 3.77
CA LEU A 312 22.61 -21.69 3.59
C LEU A 312 21.22 -22.32 3.43
N LEU A 313 20.43 -22.25 4.48
CA LEU A 313 19.06 -22.76 4.50
C LEU A 313 18.11 -21.71 3.96
N LEU A 314 17.28 -22.12 3.03
CA LEU A 314 16.20 -21.34 2.41
C LEU A 314 14.91 -22.16 2.40
N TYR A 315 13.81 -21.52 2.00
CA TYR A 315 12.50 -22.14 1.96
C TYR A 315 11.83 -21.88 0.62
N ARG A 316 11.08 -22.88 0.13
CA ARG A 316 10.29 -22.78 -1.11
C ARG A 316 8.84 -23.15 -0.88
N SER A 317 7.98 -22.67 -1.77
CA SER A 317 6.56 -23.00 -1.77
C SER A 317 6.35 -24.38 -2.40
N ARG A 318 5.40 -25.17 -1.82
CA ARG A 318 4.99 -26.45 -2.40
C ARG A 318 3.56 -26.43 -2.92
N GLY A 319 2.67 -25.77 -2.16
CA GLY A 319 1.25 -25.82 -2.40
C GLY A 319 0.54 -26.89 -1.56
N CYS A 320 -0.63 -26.53 -1.01
CA CYS A 320 -1.50 -27.45 -0.27
C CYS A 320 -2.95 -26.93 -0.27
N PRO A 321 -3.95 -27.73 0.14
CA PRO A 321 -5.34 -27.27 0.19
C PRO A 321 -5.56 -26.03 1.03
N LYS A 322 -4.77 -25.79 2.13
CA LYS A 322 -4.93 -24.62 3.00
C LYS A 322 -4.53 -23.30 2.33
N CYS A 323 -3.60 -23.33 1.38
CA CYS A 323 -3.20 -22.17 0.60
C CYS A 323 -3.76 -22.23 -0.82
N GLU A 324 -4.77 -23.05 -1.09
CA GLU A 324 -5.37 -23.24 -2.42
C GLU A 324 -4.30 -23.54 -3.50
N GLN A 325 -3.34 -24.39 -3.17
CA GLN A 325 -2.22 -24.82 -4.01
C GLN A 325 -1.22 -23.71 -4.39
N THR A 326 -1.35 -22.49 -3.88
CA THR A 326 -0.46 -21.38 -4.21
C THR A 326 0.91 -21.48 -3.53
N GLY A 327 0.99 -22.14 -2.38
CA GLY A 327 2.17 -22.18 -1.52
C GLY A 327 2.36 -20.92 -0.68
N PHE A 328 1.48 -19.91 -0.78
CA PHE A 328 1.56 -18.64 -0.08
C PHE A 328 0.26 -18.31 0.63
N VAL A 329 0.34 -17.55 1.74
CA VAL A 329 -0.81 -17.07 2.51
C VAL A 329 -0.51 -15.68 3.07
N GLY A 330 -1.13 -14.65 2.53
CA GLY A 330 -0.93 -13.27 2.96
C GLY A 330 0.39 -12.68 2.47
N ARG A 331 0.71 -11.51 3.00
CA ARG A 331 1.90 -10.73 2.62
C ARG A 331 2.60 -10.23 3.87
N ALA A 332 3.92 -10.13 3.79
CA ALA A 332 4.76 -9.46 4.77
C ALA A 332 5.46 -8.26 4.14
N ALA A 333 5.71 -7.23 4.93
CA ALA A 333 6.46 -6.08 4.47
C ALA A 333 7.97 -6.28 4.73
N VAL A 334 8.78 -5.79 3.78
CA VAL A 334 10.22 -5.61 3.95
C VAL A 334 10.52 -4.12 3.93
N PHE A 335 11.42 -3.69 4.81
CA PHE A 335 11.67 -2.29 5.06
C PHE A 335 13.13 -1.91 4.93
N GLU A 336 13.35 -0.69 4.47
CA GLU A 336 14.57 0.09 4.58
C GLU A 336 14.23 1.38 5.29
N VAL A 337 14.74 1.58 6.49
CA VAL A 337 14.44 2.74 7.32
C VAL A 337 15.67 3.61 7.44
N MET A 338 15.58 4.83 6.94
CA MET A 338 16.66 5.81 6.88
C MET A 338 16.37 6.99 7.81
N PRO A 339 16.93 7.00 9.01
CA PRO A 339 16.98 8.20 9.83
C PRO A 339 17.88 9.26 9.16
N VAL A 340 17.37 10.49 9.03
CA VAL A 340 18.15 11.60 8.49
C VAL A 340 18.97 12.22 9.61
N THR A 341 20.06 11.52 9.99
CA THR A 341 21.07 12.00 10.94
C THR A 341 21.81 13.20 10.38
N ASP A 342 22.60 13.90 11.21
CA ASP A 342 23.36 15.07 10.72
C ASP A 342 24.30 14.71 9.56
N THR A 343 24.97 13.55 9.64
CA THR A 343 25.80 13.04 8.53
C THR A 343 25.00 12.80 7.25
N VAL A 344 23.80 12.20 7.36
CA VAL A 344 22.93 11.97 6.20
C VAL A 344 22.41 13.31 5.66
N ARG A 345 22.02 14.23 6.55
CA ARG A 345 21.53 15.57 6.23
C ARG A 345 22.55 16.37 5.42
N ASP A 346 23.83 16.32 5.80
CA ASP A 346 24.89 17.02 5.06
C ASP A 346 25.04 16.45 3.64
N VAL A 347 24.95 15.14 3.48
CA VAL A 347 24.99 14.50 2.17
C VAL A 347 23.71 14.77 1.35
N VAL A 348 22.54 14.86 1.97
CA VAL A 348 21.28 15.22 1.29
C VAL A 348 21.36 16.55 0.57
N ARG A 349 22.08 17.52 1.11
CA ARG A 349 22.22 18.88 0.50
C ARG A 349 22.90 18.85 -0.85
N HIS A 350 23.94 18.05 -1.01
CA HIS A 350 24.83 18.15 -2.19
C HIS A 350 25.16 16.79 -2.84
N GLY A 351 24.89 15.69 -2.15
CA GLY A 351 25.28 14.36 -2.57
C GLY A 351 24.34 13.71 -3.56
N SER A 352 24.84 12.68 -4.22
CA SER A 352 24.08 11.75 -5.04
C SER A 352 23.31 10.74 -4.20
N THR A 353 22.35 10.06 -4.79
CA THR A 353 21.61 8.95 -4.16
C THR A 353 22.55 7.89 -3.60
N LYS A 354 23.62 7.52 -4.32
CA LYS A 354 24.62 6.54 -3.86
C LYS A 354 25.35 7.01 -2.59
N GLU A 355 25.69 8.29 -2.52
CA GLU A 355 26.35 8.85 -1.33
C GLU A 355 25.42 8.93 -0.14
N ILE A 356 24.13 9.25 -0.35
CA ILE A 356 23.09 9.20 0.69
C ILE A 356 22.95 7.77 1.23
N THR A 357 22.82 6.77 0.34
CA THR A 357 22.74 5.34 0.73
C THR A 357 24.00 4.93 1.51
N ALA A 358 25.19 5.32 1.05
CA ALA A 358 26.43 5.01 1.75
C ALA A 358 26.52 5.67 3.13
N ALA A 359 26.07 6.93 3.26
CA ALA A 359 26.00 7.64 4.53
C ALA A 359 25.04 6.94 5.51
N ALA A 360 23.84 6.61 5.07
CA ALA A 360 22.85 5.89 5.88
C ALA A 360 23.34 4.49 6.27
N GLY A 361 24.00 3.77 5.37
CA GLY A 361 24.58 2.45 5.61
C GLY A 361 25.65 2.46 6.71
N ARG A 362 26.47 3.52 6.82
CA ARG A 362 27.42 3.69 7.93
C ARG A 362 26.76 3.80 9.30
N HIS A 363 25.49 4.21 9.34
CA HIS A 363 24.67 4.27 10.56
C HIS A 363 23.81 3.02 10.75
N GLY A 364 24.09 1.93 10.03
CA GLY A 364 23.44 0.63 10.22
C GLY A 364 22.12 0.45 9.47
N MET A 365 21.77 1.34 8.51
CA MET A 365 20.60 1.14 7.67
C MET A 365 20.78 -0.12 6.79
N PRO A 366 19.95 -1.16 6.95
CA PRO A 366 19.94 -2.27 5.99
C PRO A 366 19.16 -1.83 4.74
N VAL A 367 19.74 -2.00 3.56
CA VAL A 367 19.02 -1.79 2.29
C VAL A 367 17.89 -2.81 2.12
N LEU A 368 16.86 -2.46 1.34
CA LEU A 368 15.67 -3.33 1.10
C LEU A 368 16.07 -4.76 0.71
N ALA A 369 17.05 -4.93 -0.15
CA ALA A 369 17.54 -6.25 -0.57
C ALA A 369 18.01 -7.11 0.62
N ARG A 370 18.72 -6.54 1.58
CA ARG A 370 19.17 -7.25 2.79
C ARG A 370 17.99 -7.63 3.68
N SER A 371 16.98 -6.76 3.79
CA SER A 371 15.78 -7.03 4.57
C SER A 371 14.95 -8.14 3.94
N ALA A 372 14.79 -8.16 2.62
CA ALA A 372 14.12 -9.22 1.86
C ALA A 372 14.83 -10.57 2.04
N MET A 373 16.16 -10.58 1.90
CA MET A 373 16.95 -11.79 2.10
C MET A 373 16.88 -12.35 3.52
N ARG A 374 16.86 -11.49 4.52
CA ARG A 374 16.67 -11.92 5.91
C ARG A 374 15.32 -12.63 6.09
N LEU A 375 14.25 -12.09 5.49
CA LEU A 375 12.93 -12.71 5.54
C LEU A 375 12.91 -14.07 4.80
N ALA A 376 13.58 -14.19 3.66
CA ALA A 376 13.71 -15.46 2.95
C ALA A 376 14.47 -16.51 3.76
N ARG A 377 15.56 -16.12 4.43
CA ARG A 377 16.36 -17.04 5.30
C ARG A 377 15.58 -17.48 6.54
N SER A 378 14.68 -16.68 7.06
CA SER A 378 13.81 -17.09 8.18
C SER A 378 12.62 -17.94 7.76
N GLY A 379 12.41 -18.16 6.44
CA GLY A 379 11.27 -18.91 5.91
C GLY A 379 9.97 -18.13 5.90
N GLY A 380 10.02 -16.81 6.05
CA GLY A 380 8.85 -15.93 5.93
C GLY A 380 8.40 -15.74 4.47
N THR A 381 9.35 -15.82 3.52
CA THR A 381 9.07 -15.76 2.08
C THR A 381 10.00 -16.70 1.30
N SER A 382 9.80 -16.87 0.00
CA SER A 382 10.74 -17.60 -0.84
C SER A 382 11.86 -16.69 -1.38
N LEU A 383 12.94 -17.27 -1.86
CA LEU A 383 14.03 -16.52 -2.48
C LEU A 383 13.54 -15.75 -3.71
N GLU A 384 12.71 -16.39 -4.54
CA GLU A 384 12.17 -15.81 -5.76
C GLU A 384 11.32 -14.57 -5.47
N GLU A 385 10.44 -14.65 -4.46
CA GLU A 385 9.64 -13.49 -4.01
C GLU A 385 10.53 -12.35 -3.48
N ALA A 386 11.52 -12.71 -2.68
CA ALA A 386 12.45 -11.73 -2.11
C ALA A 386 13.25 -11.02 -3.21
N LEU A 387 13.75 -11.73 -4.23
CA LEU A 387 14.47 -11.17 -5.37
C LEU A 387 13.55 -10.33 -6.25
N ALA A 388 12.35 -10.85 -6.56
CA ALA A 388 11.36 -10.11 -7.36
C ALA A 388 10.99 -8.76 -6.74
N ALA A 389 10.85 -8.71 -5.40
CA ALA A 389 10.50 -7.48 -4.69
C ALA A 389 11.57 -6.38 -4.76
N VAL A 390 12.81 -6.73 -5.07
CA VAL A 390 13.96 -5.80 -5.10
C VAL A 390 14.70 -5.82 -6.44
N SER A 391 14.12 -6.42 -7.47
CA SER A 391 14.74 -6.56 -8.80
C SER A 391 15.10 -5.22 -9.45
N ASP A 392 14.30 -4.19 -9.19
CA ASP A 392 14.53 -2.80 -9.64
C ASP A 392 15.69 -2.09 -8.92
N LEU A 393 16.23 -2.69 -7.86
CA LEU A 393 17.34 -2.15 -7.05
C LEU A 393 18.69 -2.87 -7.28
N ILE A 394 18.68 -4.01 -8.00
CA ILE A 394 19.86 -4.88 -8.20
C ILE A 394 20.47 -4.70 -9.61
N GLY A 395 19.90 -3.76 -10.44
CA GLY A 395 20.35 -3.46 -11.79
C GLY A 395 21.61 -2.62 -11.87
#